data_984e0f1da91c2290ec26a72242042fe9
#
_entry.id   984e0f1da91c2290ec26a72242042fe9
#
_cell.length_a   1.000
_cell.length_b   1.000
_cell.length_c   1.000
_cell.angle_alpha   90.00
_cell.angle_beta   90.00
_cell.angle_gamma   90.00
#
_symmetry.space_group_name_H-M   'P 1'
#
loop_
_entity.id
_entity.type
_entity.pdbx_description
1 polymer ?
#
loop_
_entity_poly.entity_id
_entity_poly.type
_entity_poly.pdbx_seq_one_letter_code
_entity_poly.pdbx_strand_id
1 'polypeptide(L)'
;SDRKDAFGHSQLGGVAPFLSNLINKKLKLKNHWAVSDYLQRSARHIASKTDLAQAEAVGTYAVKYAVKGMNGVMPVIKRGSGKKYSWKIEPASLSKIANVEKKLPKSYISKDGFDVTKKAIDYLRPLILGEAFPKFSNGIPASNKLKLQMVKKKLKSWNI
;
A
#
# COMPACT_ATOMS: atom_id res chain seq x y z
N SER A 1 16.50 15.76 -3.64
CA SER A 1 15.97 17.13 -3.76
C SER A 1 15.90 17.73 -2.36
N ASP A 2 16.19 19.02 -2.22
CA ASP A 2 16.12 19.72 -0.92
C ASP A 2 14.68 20.11 -0.53
N ARG A 3 13.69 19.63 -1.28
CA ARG A 3 12.28 19.87 -0.98
C ARG A 3 11.81 18.92 0.12
N LYS A 4 11.30 19.50 1.18
CA LYS A 4 10.63 18.80 2.28
C LYS A 4 9.13 18.98 2.17
N ASP A 5 8.36 17.96 2.58
CA ASP A 5 6.91 18.11 2.73
C ASP A 5 6.54 18.90 3.99
N ALA A 6 5.25 19.15 4.21
CA ALA A 6 4.76 19.90 5.37
C ALA A 6 5.12 19.23 6.73
N PHE A 7 5.55 17.98 6.73
CA PHE A 7 5.95 17.21 7.92
C PHE A 7 7.48 17.08 8.05
N GLY A 8 8.25 17.75 7.16
CA GLY A 8 9.71 17.74 7.20
C GLY A 8 10.37 16.53 6.52
N HIS A 9 9.63 15.67 5.85
CA HIS A 9 10.17 14.53 5.11
C HIS A 9 10.80 15.00 3.80
N SER A 10 12.00 14.51 3.48
CA SER A 10 12.65 14.79 2.20
C SER A 10 11.85 14.17 1.06
N GLN A 11 11.46 14.99 0.08
CA GLN A 11 10.90 14.48 -1.17
C GLN A 11 12.03 13.82 -1.97
N LEU A 12 11.99 12.49 -2.02
CA LEU A 12 12.96 11.70 -2.77
C LEU A 12 12.70 11.91 -4.28
N GLY A 13 13.70 12.46 -4.97
CA GLY A 13 13.71 12.43 -6.43
C GLY A 13 13.88 11.00 -6.93
N GLY A 14 13.24 10.63 -8.03
CA GLY A 14 13.38 9.30 -8.61
C GLY A 14 14.83 9.02 -9.05
N VAL A 15 15.30 7.78 -8.83
CA VAL A 15 16.63 7.33 -9.26
C VAL A 15 16.77 7.33 -10.79
N ALA A 16 15.70 7.00 -11.51
CA ALA A 16 15.73 6.91 -12.96
C ALA A 16 16.12 8.21 -13.68
N PRO A 17 15.54 9.39 -13.38
CA PRO A 17 16.02 10.65 -13.96
C PRO A 17 17.48 10.96 -13.62
N PHE A 18 17.91 10.68 -12.40
CA PHE A 18 19.30 10.88 -11.98
C PHE A 18 20.26 10.04 -12.82
N LEU A 19 19.98 8.72 -12.94
CA LEU A 19 20.79 7.80 -13.76
C LEU A 19 20.79 8.19 -15.23
N SER A 20 19.65 8.58 -15.79
CA SER A 20 19.53 9.06 -17.17
C SER A 20 20.45 10.25 -17.41
N ASN A 21 20.42 11.25 -16.53
CA ASN A 21 21.30 12.41 -16.60
C ASN A 21 22.78 12.04 -16.48
N LEU A 22 23.12 11.12 -15.57
CA LEU A 22 24.49 10.65 -15.39
C LEU A 22 25.03 9.96 -16.65
N ILE A 23 24.25 9.03 -17.24
CA ILE A 23 24.59 8.32 -18.47
C ILE A 23 24.80 9.30 -19.61
N ASN A 24 23.86 10.24 -19.78
CA ASN A 24 23.97 11.24 -20.84
C ASN A 24 25.24 12.09 -20.67
N LYS A 25 25.49 12.63 -19.47
CA LYS A 25 26.65 13.50 -19.20
C LYS A 25 27.99 12.76 -19.31
N LYS A 26 28.07 11.53 -18.78
CA LYS A 26 29.35 10.78 -18.69
C LYS A 26 29.65 9.97 -19.93
N LEU A 27 28.64 9.33 -20.51
CA LEU A 27 28.81 8.41 -21.62
C LEU A 27 28.35 8.97 -22.97
N LYS A 28 27.64 10.10 -22.98
CA LYS A 28 27.07 10.72 -24.19
C LYS A 28 26.12 9.79 -24.96
N LEU A 29 25.50 8.83 -24.25
CA LEU A 29 24.58 7.86 -24.84
C LEU A 29 23.14 8.36 -24.71
N LYS A 30 22.37 8.19 -25.80
CA LYS A 30 20.93 8.39 -25.76
C LYS A 30 20.32 7.30 -24.88
N ASN A 31 19.48 7.68 -23.96
CA ASN A 31 18.79 6.77 -23.07
C ASN A 31 17.34 7.21 -22.82
N HIS A 32 16.53 6.27 -22.42
CA HIS A 32 15.13 6.48 -22.04
C HIS A 32 14.92 5.86 -20.67
N TRP A 33 13.98 6.41 -19.91
CA TRP A 33 13.58 5.87 -18.62
C TRP A 33 12.07 5.90 -18.46
N ALA A 34 11.56 4.98 -17.65
CA ALA A 34 10.16 4.92 -17.26
C ALA A 34 10.06 4.53 -15.79
N VAL A 35 9.05 5.05 -15.11
CA VAL A 35 8.73 4.71 -13.73
C VAL A 35 7.28 4.24 -13.69
N SER A 36 7.05 3.08 -13.09
CA SER A 36 5.70 2.52 -12.93
C SER A 36 4.82 3.36 -12.03
N ASP A 37 5.42 4.14 -11.12
CA ASP A 37 4.74 4.98 -10.15
C ASP A 37 3.59 4.23 -9.44
N TYR A 38 2.39 4.78 -9.41
CA TYR A 38 1.24 4.16 -8.77
C TYR A 38 0.69 2.92 -9.52
N LEU A 39 1.09 2.67 -10.76
CA LEU A 39 0.63 1.50 -11.52
C LEU A 39 0.86 0.19 -10.77
N GLN A 40 2.00 0.03 -10.11
CA GLN A 40 2.29 -1.17 -9.31
C GLN A 40 1.38 -1.32 -8.09
N ARG A 41 0.80 -0.24 -7.56
CA ARG A 41 -0.14 -0.25 -6.43
C ARG A 41 -1.58 -0.43 -6.88
N SER A 42 -1.92 0.01 -8.08
CA SER A 42 -3.27 -0.01 -8.65
C SER A 42 -3.49 -1.15 -9.64
N ALA A 43 -2.51 -2.02 -9.85
CA ALA A 43 -2.56 -3.11 -10.82
C ALA A 43 -3.43 -4.27 -10.31
N ARG A 44 -4.75 -4.08 -10.28
CA ARG A 44 -5.72 -5.07 -9.80
C ARG A 44 -5.59 -6.43 -10.51
N HIS A 45 -5.12 -6.46 -11.73
CA HIS A 45 -4.96 -7.67 -12.54
C HIS A 45 -3.82 -8.59 -12.08
N ILE A 46 -2.90 -8.07 -11.23
CA ILE A 46 -1.80 -8.85 -10.64
C ILE A 46 -1.90 -8.97 -9.11
N ALA A 47 -3.05 -8.59 -8.51
CA ALA A 47 -3.26 -8.72 -7.09
C ALA A 47 -3.37 -10.20 -6.70
N SER A 48 -2.69 -10.61 -5.62
CA SER A 48 -2.83 -11.96 -5.07
C SER A 48 -4.16 -12.13 -4.34
N LYS A 49 -4.63 -13.37 -4.25
CA LYS A 49 -5.84 -13.70 -3.49
C LYS A 49 -5.69 -13.36 -2.00
N THR A 50 -4.51 -13.61 -1.44
CA THR A 50 -4.23 -13.30 -0.02
C THR A 50 -4.30 -11.80 0.24
N ASP A 51 -3.63 -11.00 -0.59
CA ASP A 51 -3.60 -9.54 -0.41
C ASP A 51 -4.99 -8.92 -0.58
N LEU A 52 -5.73 -9.37 -1.59
CA LEU A 52 -7.10 -8.93 -1.82
C LEU A 52 -8.02 -9.24 -0.64
N ALA A 53 -7.96 -10.48 -0.11
CA ALA A 53 -8.77 -10.89 1.04
C ALA A 53 -8.44 -10.07 2.30
N GLN A 54 -7.17 -9.74 2.49
CA GLN A 54 -6.73 -8.88 3.60
C GLN A 54 -7.20 -7.45 3.43
N ALA A 55 -7.12 -6.88 2.23
CA ALA A 55 -7.60 -5.54 1.93
C ALA A 55 -9.11 -5.41 2.16
N GLU A 56 -9.90 -6.39 1.69
CA GLU A 56 -11.35 -6.45 1.92
C GLU A 56 -11.70 -6.56 3.40
N ALA A 57 -10.98 -7.41 4.14
CA ALA A 57 -11.18 -7.55 5.58
C ALA A 57 -10.87 -6.25 6.34
N VAL A 58 -9.79 -5.55 6.01
CA VAL A 58 -9.45 -4.24 6.61
C VAL A 58 -10.59 -3.25 6.40
N GLY A 59 -11.11 -3.12 5.17
CA GLY A 59 -12.24 -2.24 4.87
C GLY A 59 -13.50 -2.62 5.65
N THR A 60 -13.82 -3.92 5.69
CA THR A 60 -14.97 -4.44 6.45
C THR A 60 -14.87 -4.13 7.93
N TYR A 61 -13.70 -4.34 8.53
CA TYR A 61 -13.50 -4.07 9.96
C TYR A 61 -13.47 -2.58 10.30
N ALA A 62 -13.02 -1.73 9.36
CA ALA A 62 -13.12 -0.28 9.54
C ALA A 62 -14.57 0.15 9.76
N VAL A 63 -15.49 -0.33 8.92
CA VAL A 63 -16.93 -0.07 9.08
C VAL A 63 -17.47 -0.69 10.38
N LYS A 64 -17.11 -1.94 10.69
CA LYS A 64 -17.54 -2.59 11.95
C LYS A 64 -17.09 -1.83 13.19
N TYR A 65 -15.88 -1.29 13.20
CA TYR A 65 -15.38 -0.48 14.31
C TYR A 65 -16.11 0.85 14.42
N ALA A 66 -16.35 1.52 13.30
CA ALA A 66 -17.13 2.76 13.27
C ALA A 66 -18.56 2.56 13.80
N VAL A 67 -19.25 1.51 13.36
CA VAL A 67 -20.61 1.16 13.84
C VAL A 67 -20.63 0.84 15.34
N LYS A 68 -19.56 0.26 15.87
CA LYS A 68 -19.40 0.02 17.33
C LYS A 68 -19.02 1.27 18.13
N GLY A 69 -18.93 2.43 17.50
CA GLY A 69 -18.53 3.68 18.15
C GLY A 69 -17.05 3.76 18.52
N MET A 70 -16.21 2.87 17.99
CA MET A 70 -14.76 2.93 18.24
C MET A 70 -14.17 4.10 17.46
N ASN A 71 -13.54 5.02 18.17
CA ASN A 71 -12.90 6.20 17.60
C ASN A 71 -11.38 6.17 17.84
N GLY A 72 -10.61 6.87 16.99
CA GLY A 72 -9.16 6.95 17.12
C GLY A 72 -8.43 5.61 16.91
N VAL A 73 -9.04 4.66 16.18
CA VAL A 73 -8.47 3.35 15.89
C VAL A 73 -8.36 3.10 14.38
N MET A 74 -7.39 2.27 14.03
CA MET A 74 -7.19 1.76 12.68
C MET A 74 -7.24 0.22 12.69
N PRO A 75 -7.97 -0.45 11.77
CA PRO A 75 -7.87 -1.89 11.62
C PRO A 75 -6.49 -2.26 11.07
N VAL A 76 -5.83 -3.21 11.72
CA VAL A 76 -4.52 -3.70 11.33
C VAL A 76 -4.53 -5.21 11.11
N ILE A 77 -3.74 -5.67 10.14
CA ILE A 77 -3.54 -7.09 9.88
C ILE A 77 -2.52 -7.63 10.88
N LYS A 78 -2.97 -8.46 11.80
CA LYS A 78 -2.12 -9.16 12.75
C LYS A 78 -1.77 -10.54 12.24
N ARG A 79 -0.49 -10.77 11.94
CA ARG A 79 0.02 -12.08 11.51
C ARG A 79 0.08 -13.05 12.69
N GLY A 80 -0.36 -14.28 12.48
CA GLY A 80 -0.23 -15.35 13.46
C GLY A 80 1.22 -15.84 13.58
N SER A 81 1.55 -16.43 14.73
CA SER A 81 2.90 -16.95 15.05
C SER A 81 3.11 -18.41 14.64
N GLY A 82 2.10 -19.09 14.11
CA GLY A 82 2.17 -20.51 13.74
C GLY A 82 3.04 -20.79 12.51
N LYS A 83 3.39 -22.07 12.29
CA LYS A 83 4.13 -22.52 11.09
C LYS A 83 3.36 -22.26 9.79
N LYS A 84 2.04 -22.42 9.81
CA LYS A 84 1.16 -22.08 8.70
C LYS A 84 0.79 -20.61 8.79
N TYR A 85 0.86 -19.90 7.68
CA TYR A 85 0.45 -18.50 7.61
C TYR A 85 -1.02 -18.35 8.01
N SER A 86 -1.25 -17.49 8.97
CA SER A 86 -2.59 -17.08 9.43
C SER A 86 -2.58 -15.59 9.77
N TRP A 87 -3.75 -14.98 9.76
CA TRP A 87 -3.89 -13.56 10.06
C TRP A 87 -5.28 -13.27 10.64
N LYS A 88 -5.39 -12.16 11.35
CA LYS A 88 -6.64 -11.60 11.86
C LYS A 88 -6.61 -10.09 11.80
N ILE A 89 -7.77 -9.46 11.88
CA ILE A 89 -7.88 -8.00 11.99
C ILE A 89 -8.05 -7.63 13.45
N GLU A 90 -7.22 -6.70 13.93
CA GLU A 90 -7.31 -6.13 15.26
C GLU A 90 -7.37 -4.60 15.19
N PRO A 91 -8.01 -3.91 16.17
CA PRO A 91 -7.93 -2.46 16.26
C PRO A 91 -6.57 -2.06 16.83
N ALA A 92 -5.97 -1.03 16.26
CA ALA A 92 -4.79 -0.38 16.82
C ALA A 92 -5.04 1.10 17.01
N SER A 93 -4.59 1.67 18.14
CA SER A 93 -4.74 3.10 18.41
C SER A 93 -3.94 3.95 17.41
N LEU A 94 -4.58 4.94 16.83
CA LEU A 94 -3.93 5.90 15.94
C LEU A 94 -2.80 6.66 16.63
N SER A 95 -2.90 6.95 17.92
CA SER A 95 -1.84 7.63 18.68
C SER A 95 -0.53 6.84 18.75
N LYS A 96 -0.59 5.51 18.56
CA LYS A 96 0.60 4.64 18.54
C LYS A 96 1.18 4.42 17.14
N ILE A 97 0.46 4.83 16.10
CA ILE A 97 0.81 4.56 14.71
C ILE A 97 1.12 5.84 13.95
N ALA A 98 0.32 6.89 14.17
CA ALA A 98 0.48 8.15 13.46
C ALA A 98 1.86 8.76 13.75
N ASN A 99 2.54 9.19 12.69
CA ASN A 99 3.89 9.77 12.73
C ASN A 99 4.99 8.84 13.31
N VAL A 100 4.73 7.54 13.36
CA VAL A 100 5.73 6.55 13.77
C VAL A 100 6.26 5.82 12.54
N GLU A 101 7.56 5.98 12.24
CA GLU A 101 8.21 5.31 11.14
C GLU A 101 8.58 3.87 11.53
N LYS A 102 8.10 2.90 10.76
CA LYS A 102 8.52 1.49 10.87
C LYS A 102 9.54 1.16 9.78
N LYS A 103 10.79 1.10 10.16
CA LYS A 103 11.90 0.78 9.23
C LYS A 103 11.92 -0.70 8.84
N LEU A 104 12.38 -0.97 7.62
CA LEU A 104 12.65 -2.33 7.19
C LEU A 104 13.75 -2.95 8.08
N PRO A 105 13.54 -4.15 8.64
CA PRO A 105 14.59 -4.80 9.44
C PRO A 105 15.86 -5.02 8.62
N LYS A 106 17.01 -4.65 9.19
CA LYS A 106 18.32 -4.89 8.53
C LYS A 106 18.54 -6.36 8.16
N SER A 107 17.97 -7.29 8.93
CA SER A 107 18.02 -8.73 8.66
C SER A 107 17.28 -9.17 7.40
N TYR A 108 16.54 -8.27 6.74
CA TYR A 108 15.85 -8.53 5.47
C TYR A 108 16.68 -8.14 4.25
N ILE A 109 17.74 -7.37 4.46
CA ILE A 109 18.62 -6.88 3.40
C ILE A 109 19.87 -7.78 3.37
N SER A 110 20.30 -8.19 2.19
CA SER A 110 21.56 -8.95 1.99
C SER A 110 22.77 -8.13 2.44
N LYS A 111 23.89 -8.81 2.68
CA LYS A 111 25.12 -8.14 3.17
C LYS A 111 25.68 -7.13 2.17
N ASP A 112 25.52 -7.39 0.88
CA ASP A 112 25.94 -6.49 -0.22
C ASP A 112 24.98 -5.34 -0.46
N GLY A 113 23.77 -5.38 0.14
CA GLY A 113 22.77 -4.32 0.03
C GLY A 113 21.91 -4.33 -1.24
N PHE A 114 22.14 -5.29 -2.15
CA PHE A 114 21.45 -5.32 -3.46
C PHE A 114 20.34 -6.35 -3.56
N ASP A 115 20.18 -7.21 -2.56
CA ASP A 115 19.19 -8.27 -2.57
C ASP A 115 18.50 -8.42 -1.20
N VAL A 116 17.49 -9.28 -1.13
CA VAL A 116 16.75 -9.61 0.08
C VAL A 116 17.16 -10.98 0.62
N THR A 117 17.15 -11.12 1.93
CA THR A 117 17.48 -12.39 2.58
C THR A 117 16.34 -13.40 2.47
N LYS A 118 16.67 -14.69 2.70
CA LYS A 118 15.65 -15.76 2.84
C LYS A 118 14.56 -15.40 3.87
N LYS A 119 14.94 -14.71 4.95
CA LYS A 119 13.99 -14.26 5.98
C LYS A 119 12.95 -13.28 5.43
N ALA A 120 13.36 -12.37 4.55
CA ALA A 120 12.43 -11.47 3.86
C ALA A 120 11.51 -12.23 2.89
N ILE A 121 12.08 -13.16 2.11
CA ILE A 121 11.32 -14.01 1.19
C ILE A 121 10.27 -14.83 1.95
N ASP A 122 10.65 -15.48 3.05
CA ASP A 122 9.73 -16.28 3.87
C ASP A 122 8.61 -15.43 4.49
N TYR A 123 8.90 -14.17 4.82
CA TYR A 123 7.91 -13.21 5.29
C TYR A 123 6.93 -12.80 4.19
N LEU A 124 7.41 -12.53 2.99
CA LEU A 124 6.61 -12.00 1.88
C LEU A 124 5.86 -13.09 1.10
N ARG A 125 6.44 -14.28 0.96
CA ARG A 125 5.88 -15.38 0.15
C ARG A 125 4.41 -15.69 0.41
N PRO A 126 3.90 -15.75 1.65
CA PRO A 126 2.47 -15.98 1.88
C PRO A 126 1.55 -14.91 1.33
N LEU A 127 2.05 -13.68 1.19
CA LEU A 127 1.26 -12.52 0.74
C LEU A 127 1.00 -12.53 -0.76
N ILE A 128 1.83 -13.23 -1.53
CA ILE A 128 1.69 -13.34 -2.99
C ILE A 128 0.97 -14.62 -3.43
N LEU A 129 0.38 -15.37 -2.51
CA LEU A 129 -0.26 -16.65 -2.81
C LEU A 129 -1.69 -16.48 -3.33
N GLY A 130 -2.00 -17.32 -4.32
CA GLY A 130 -3.30 -17.41 -4.94
C GLY A 130 -3.59 -16.30 -5.96
N GLU A 131 -4.36 -16.66 -6.96
CA GLU A 131 -4.74 -15.77 -8.06
C GLU A 131 -6.13 -15.17 -7.80
N ALA A 132 -6.30 -13.91 -8.16
CA ALA A 132 -7.55 -13.18 -8.00
C ALA A 132 -7.77 -12.23 -9.18
N PHE A 133 -7.99 -12.81 -10.38
CA PHE A 133 -8.23 -12.02 -11.59
C PHE A 133 -9.53 -11.22 -11.48
N PRO A 134 -9.55 -9.97 -11.95
CA PRO A 134 -10.78 -9.19 -12.05
C PRO A 134 -11.68 -9.81 -13.12
N LYS A 135 -12.99 -9.65 -12.95
CA LYS A 135 -13.95 -9.98 -14.01
C LYS A 135 -13.84 -8.94 -15.12
N PHE A 136 -14.01 -9.39 -16.36
CA PHE A 136 -14.06 -8.52 -17.54
C PHE A 136 -15.44 -8.62 -18.20
N SER A 137 -15.89 -7.54 -18.79
CA SER A 137 -17.07 -7.49 -19.64
C SER A 137 -16.71 -6.71 -20.91
N ASN A 138 -16.85 -7.34 -22.06
CA ASN A 138 -16.50 -6.76 -23.38
C ASN A 138 -15.10 -6.13 -23.43
N GLY A 139 -14.10 -6.83 -22.87
CA GLY A 139 -12.70 -6.38 -22.87
C GLY A 139 -12.36 -5.30 -21.83
N ILE A 140 -13.32 -4.87 -21.02
CA ILE A 140 -13.13 -3.87 -19.97
C ILE A 140 -13.26 -4.51 -18.58
N PRO A 141 -12.41 -4.20 -17.61
CA PRO A 141 -12.58 -4.69 -16.25
C PRO A 141 -13.95 -4.30 -15.69
N ALA A 142 -14.70 -5.29 -15.24
CA ALA A 142 -16.00 -5.06 -14.63
C ALA A 142 -15.83 -4.48 -13.23
N SER A 143 -16.32 -3.28 -13.00
CA SER A 143 -16.33 -2.62 -11.70
C SER A 143 -17.76 -2.44 -11.19
N ASN A 144 -17.95 -2.61 -9.89
CA ASN A 144 -19.21 -2.28 -9.25
C ASN A 144 -19.31 -0.75 -9.11
N LYS A 145 -20.41 -0.20 -9.59
CA LYS A 145 -20.73 1.22 -9.35
C LYS A 145 -21.44 1.36 -8.02
N LEU A 146 -20.89 2.17 -7.13
CA LEU A 146 -21.53 2.51 -5.87
C LEU A 146 -22.76 3.39 -6.16
N LYS A 147 -23.96 2.93 -5.76
CA LYS A 147 -25.16 3.73 -5.80
C LYS A 147 -25.22 4.57 -4.53
N LEU A 148 -24.83 5.82 -4.61
CA LEU A 148 -24.94 6.77 -3.51
C LEU A 148 -26.40 7.15 -3.31
N GLN A 149 -26.90 7.02 -2.08
CA GLN A 149 -28.23 7.51 -1.69
C GLN A 149 -28.07 8.77 -0.86
N MET A 150 -28.75 9.83 -1.28
CA MET A 150 -28.80 11.06 -0.51
C MET A 150 -29.63 10.84 0.75
N VAL A 151 -29.05 11.12 1.91
CA VAL A 151 -29.76 11.10 3.20
C VAL A 151 -30.28 12.51 3.51
N LYS A 152 -31.39 12.59 4.28
CA LYS A 152 -31.91 13.88 4.75
C LYS A 152 -30.83 14.61 5.55
N LYS A 153 -30.62 15.87 5.19
CA LYS A 153 -29.68 16.74 5.90
C LYS A 153 -30.15 16.94 7.35
N LYS A 154 -29.33 16.59 8.31
CA LYS A 154 -29.63 16.69 9.75
C LYS A 154 -29.03 17.94 10.39
N LEU A 155 -28.00 18.49 9.81
CA LEU A 155 -27.30 19.68 10.30
C LEU A 155 -27.77 20.92 9.54
N LYS A 156 -27.71 22.08 10.20
CA LYS A 156 -27.93 23.39 9.55
C LYS A 156 -26.96 23.60 8.41
N SER A 157 -27.32 24.44 7.45
CA SER A 157 -26.38 24.83 6.37
C SER A 157 -25.18 25.52 6.99
N TRP A 158 -24.02 25.16 6.53
CA TRP A 158 -22.81 25.91 6.87
C TRP A 158 -22.83 27.20 6.05
N ASN A 159 -22.89 28.33 6.76
CA ASN A 159 -22.71 29.66 6.16
C ASN A 159 -21.27 30.05 6.44
N ILE A 160 -20.51 30.30 5.37
CA ILE A 160 -19.16 30.91 5.44
C ILE A 160 -19.33 32.40 5.54
#